data_c9c418c143102667ce90738eb311ee87
#
_entry.id   c9c418c143102667ce90738eb311ee87
#
_cell.length_a   1.000
_cell.length_b   1.000
_cell.length_c   1.000
_cell.angle_alpha   90.00
_cell.angle_beta   90.00
_cell.angle_gamma   90.00
#
_symmetry.space_group_name_H-M   'P 1'
#
loop_
_entity.id
_entity.type
_entity.pdbx_description
1 polymer ?
#
loop_
_entity_poly.entity_id
_entity_poly.type
_entity_poly.pdbx_seq_one_letter_code
_entity_poly.pdbx_strand_id
1 'polypeptide(L)'
;MTIPTVFTTTLTGYLTSLNARNTSEHTTTAYRTDLTQFFSFLTENDLTVTDPGHISRTHIIDYLSHLADQGRSGVTRARKLAAIREYCKFMVLEKLLASSPAANIAMPKKERKQRVFLRVDEYMRLLNAAAGNSRDYAILQLFLQTGIRVEELTNLTINDIDLDAGTMLINGKGNKQRTIYPEKKATQALRAYFAHRPRSLDQHVFLNYQENGLSVRGVMDIVEKYRSQAGITKKFSCHSLRHTCATYKASRGYTPADLQGLLGHERPETSFIYVHLARDPRKLMEQTSL
;
A
#
# COMPACT_ATOMS: atom_id res chain seq x y z
N MET A 1 -25.66 7.69 16.87
CA MET A 1 -26.83 7.91 15.97
C MET A 1 -26.77 6.92 14.82
N THR A 2 -27.91 6.42 14.36
CA THR A 2 -27.95 5.48 13.24
C THR A 2 -28.03 6.26 11.94
N ILE A 3 -27.17 5.93 10.95
CA ILE A 3 -27.21 6.54 9.61
C ILE A 3 -28.58 6.24 8.98
N PRO A 4 -29.30 7.24 8.43
CA PRO A 4 -30.60 7.02 7.79
C PRO A 4 -30.54 5.96 6.69
N THR A 5 -31.61 5.16 6.57
CA THR A 5 -31.68 4.03 5.63
C THR A 5 -31.42 4.45 4.18
N VAL A 6 -31.84 5.66 3.79
CA VAL A 6 -31.62 6.18 2.41
C VAL A 6 -30.13 6.29 2.09
N PHE A 7 -29.29 6.74 3.04
CA PHE A 7 -27.82 6.77 2.86
C PHE A 7 -27.23 5.38 2.72
N THR A 8 -27.70 4.42 3.50
CA THR A 8 -27.20 3.03 3.39
C THR A 8 -27.64 2.36 2.09
N THR A 9 -28.83 2.64 1.61
CA THR A 9 -29.36 2.12 0.32
C THR A 9 -28.56 2.68 -0.86
N THR A 10 -28.38 4.00 -0.94
CA THR A 10 -27.62 4.64 -2.02
C THR A 10 -26.13 4.27 -1.99
N LEU A 11 -25.54 4.11 -0.79
CA LEU A 11 -24.20 3.61 -0.62
C LEU A 11 -24.07 2.19 -1.16
N THR A 12 -25.02 1.31 -0.84
CA THR A 12 -25.03 -0.07 -1.35
C THR A 12 -25.10 -0.10 -2.87
N GLY A 13 -25.98 0.67 -3.49
CA GLY A 13 -26.05 0.83 -4.94
C GLY A 13 -24.74 1.30 -5.55
N TYR A 14 -24.09 2.30 -4.95
CA TYR A 14 -22.79 2.79 -5.37
C TYR A 14 -21.70 1.70 -5.29
N LEU A 15 -21.61 0.98 -4.18
CA LEU A 15 -20.62 -0.08 -4.01
C LEU A 15 -20.85 -1.25 -4.99
N THR A 16 -22.10 -1.56 -5.29
CA THR A 16 -22.46 -2.54 -6.34
C THR A 16 -21.97 -2.06 -7.72
N SER A 17 -22.12 -0.77 -8.02
CA SER A 17 -21.62 -0.19 -9.29
C SER A 17 -20.07 -0.23 -9.39
N LEU A 18 -19.36 -0.10 -8.27
CA LEU A 18 -17.90 -0.25 -8.24
C LEU A 18 -17.47 -1.69 -8.50
N ASN A 19 -18.17 -2.66 -7.93
CA ASN A 19 -17.91 -4.08 -8.16
C ASN A 19 -18.14 -4.45 -9.64
N ALA A 20 -19.20 -3.94 -10.26
CA ALA A 20 -19.47 -4.14 -11.69
C ALA A 20 -18.36 -3.57 -12.61
N ARG A 21 -17.59 -2.58 -12.13
CA ARG A 21 -16.42 -2.01 -12.82
C ARG A 21 -15.10 -2.72 -12.47
N ASN A 22 -15.13 -3.87 -11.82
CA ASN A 22 -13.95 -4.60 -11.34
C ASN A 22 -13.02 -3.74 -10.45
N THR A 23 -13.60 -2.83 -9.66
CA THR A 23 -12.82 -2.05 -8.68
C THR A 23 -12.29 -2.99 -7.59
N SER A 24 -11.02 -2.82 -7.19
CA SER A 24 -10.42 -3.68 -6.18
C SER A 24 -11.19 -3.63 -4.86
N GLU A 25 -11.29 -4.75 -4.17
CA GLU A 25 -11.94 -4.89 -2.86
C GLU A 25 -11.42 -3.86 -1.83
N HIS A 26 -10.10 -3.63 -1.82
CA HIS A 26 -9.49 -2.59 -0.98
C HIS A 26 -10.02 -1.19 -1.26
N THR A 27 -10.22 -0.84 -2.54
CA THR A 27 -10.78 0.47 -2.91
C THR A 27 -12.24 0.56 -2.50
N THR A 28 -13.02 -0.49 -2.74
CA THR A 28 -14.44 -0.56 -2.37
C THR A 28 -14.60 -0.44 -0.85
N THR A 29 -13.79 -1.16 -0.07
CA THR A 29 -13.79 -1.10 1.40
C THR A 29 -13.36 0.29 1.90
N ALA A 30 -12.34 0.89 1.31
CA ALA A 30 -11.91 2.24 1.68
C ALA A 30 -13.00 3.29 1.40
N TYR A 31 -13.66 3.20 0.24
CA TYR A 31 -14.76 4.11 -0.11
C TYR A 31 -15.98 3.91 0.78
N ARG A 32 -16.33 2.67 1.09
CA ARG A 32 -17.36 2.36 2.09
C ARG A 32 -17.07 3.07 3.42
N THR A 33 -15.88 2.86 3.96
CA THR A 33 -15.46 3.45 5.24
C THR A 33 -15.49 4.98 5.19
N ASP A 34 -14.97 5.58 4.12
CA ASP A 34 -14.91 7.04 4.00
C ASP A 34 -16.29 7.68 3.89
N LEU A 35 -17.18 7.09 3.11
CA LEU A 35 -18.55 7.57 2.93
C LEU A 35 -19.39 7.34 4.19
N THR A 36 -19.25 6.20 4.84
CA THR A 36 -19.91 5.95 6.14
C THR A 36 -19.53 7.02 7.17
N GLN A 37 -18.24 7.35 7.28
CA GLN A 37 -17.78 8.41 8.19
C GLN A 37 -18.30 9.80 7.80
N PHE A 38 -18.43 10.08 6.50
CA PHE A 38 -19.02 11.33 6.03
C PHE A 38 -20.51 11.41 6.38
N PHE A 39 -21.26 10.34 6.16
CA PHE A 39 -22.68 10.30 6.48
C PHE A 39 -22.93 10.40 8.00
N SER A 40 -22.11 9.74 8.83
CA SER A 40 -22.17 9.91 10.28
C SER A 40 -21.96 11.37 10.67
N PHE A 41 -20.95 12.04 10.09
CA PHE A 41 -20.71 13.46 10.33
C PHE A 41 -21.93 14.32 9.97
N LEU A 42 -22.58 14.09 8.82
CA LEU A 42 -23.77 14.82 8.43
C LEU A 42 -24.90 14.65 9.41
N THR A 43 -25.20 13.41 9.80
CA THR A 43 -26.32 13.10 10.73
C THR A 43 -26.07 13.59 12.15
N GLU A 44 -24.81 13.77 12.55
CA GLU A 44 -24.45 14.29 13.87
C GLU A 44 -24.50 15.83 13.94
N ASN A 45 -24.22 16.51 12.83
CA ASN A 45 -24.07 17.97 12.80
C ASN A 45 -25.23 18.70 12.10
N ASP A 46 -25.98 18.02 11.23
CA ASP A 46 -27.13 18.59 10.55
C ASP A 46 -28.24 17.55 10.40
N LEU A 47 -29.19 17.56 11.34
CA LEU A 47 -30.35 16.66 11.36
C LEU A 47 -31.32 16.86 10.20
N THR A 48 -31.17 17.95 9.40
CA THR A 48 -32.02 18.20 8.23
C THR A 48 -31.55 17.40 7.00
N VAL A 49 -30.30 16.92 7.01
CA VAL A 49 -29.74 16.10 5.91
C VAL A 49 -30.18 14.65 6.08
N THR A 50 -31.41 14.37 5.75
CA THR A 50 -32.01 13.01 5.85
C THR A 50 -31.89 12.21 4.56
N ASP A 51 -31.52 12.86 3.44
CA ASP A 51 -31.39 12.28 2.12
C ASP A 51 -30.11 12.73 1.43
N PRO A 52 -29.39 11.83 0.71
CA PRO A 52 -28.19 12.21 -0.03
C PRO A 52 -28.38 13.33 -1.06
N GLY A 53 -29.61 13.52 -1.54
CA GLY A 53 -29.97 14.65 -2.42
C GLY A 53 -29.83 16.02 -1.78
N HIS A 54 -29.82 16.08 -0.44
CA HIS A 54 -29.64 17.32 0.34
C HIS A 54 -28.16 17.65 0.62
N ILE A 55 -27.22 16.81 0.20
CA ILE A 55 -25.78 17.06 0.39
C ILE A 55 -25.39 18.33 -0.41
N SER A 56 -24.95 19.35 0.30
CA SER A 56 -24.48 20.62 -0.26
C SER A 56 -22.95 20.68 -0.31
N ARG A 57 -22.46 21.67 -1.07
CA ARG A 57 -21.03 22.03 -1.08
C ARG A 57 -20.54 22.42 0.31
N THR A 58 -21.32 23.13 1.08
CA THR A 58 -21.00 23.56 2.45
C THR A 58 -20.78 22.36 3.36
N HIS A 59 -21.66 21.36 3.35
CA HIS A 59 -21.51 20.13 4.15
C HIS A 59 -20.19 19.42 3.89
N ILE A 60 -19.72 19.39 2.65
CA ILE A 60 -18.44 18.76 2.29
C ILE A 60 -17.25 19.58 2.81
N ILE A 61 -17.33 20.91 2.71
CA ILE A 61 -16.29 21.81 3.23
C ILE A 61 -16.20 21.70 4.75
N ASP A 62 -17.32 21.70 5.45
CA ASP A 62 -17.38 21.58 6.91
C ASP A 62 -16.81 20.23 7.37
N TYR A 63 -17.11 19.14 6.65
CA TYR A 63 -16.49 17.87 6.93
C TYR A 63 -14.95 17.88 6.74
N LEU A 64 -14.46 18.55 5.68
CA LEU A 64 -13.01 18.65 5.45
C LEU A 64 -12.32 19.53 6.50
N SER A 65 -12.99 20.58 6.99
CA SER A 65 -12.55 21.43 8.12
C SER A 65 -12.51 20.61 9.41
N HIS A 66 -13.61 19.94 9.75
CA HIS A 66 -13.65 19.04 10.91
C HIS A 66 -12.52 18.01 10.91
N LEU A 67 -12.23 17.40 9.78
CA LEU A 67 -11.09 16.49 9.65
C LEU A 67 -9.73 17.18 9.84
N ALA A 68 -9.62 18.47 9.47
CA ALA A 68 -8.41 19.24 9.70
C ALA A 68 -8.22 19.54 11.18
N ASP A 69 -9.28 19.91 11.88
CA ASP A 69 -9.29 20.19 13.33
C ASP A 69 -8.96 18.93 14.14
N GLN A 70 -9.35 17.75 13.64
CA GLN A 70 -8.92 16.46 14.18
C GLN A 70 -7.47 16.10 13.86
N GLY A 71 -6.69 16.97 13.21
CA GLY A 71 -5.29 16.70 12.81
C GLY A 71 -5.13 15.67 11.70
N ARG A 72 -6.18 15.37 10.91
CA ARG A 72 -6.08 14.44 9.78
C ARG A 72 -5.23 15.03 8.65
N SER A 73 -4.27 14.25 8.16
CA SER A 73 -3.32 14.70 7.14
C SER A 73 -4.04 15.13 5.84
N GLY A 74 -3.40 16.04 5.08
CA GLY A 74 -3.90 16.46 3.77
C GLY A 74 -4.09 15.28 2.79
N VAL A 75 -3.27 14.22 2.90
CA VAL A 75 -3.42 12.99 2.10
C VAL A 75 -4.73 12.26 2.45
N THR A 76 -5.03 12.12 3.74
CA THR A 76 -6.27 11.49 4.22
C THR A 76 -7.50 12.29 3.78
N ARG A 77 -7.47 13.61 3.96
CA ARG A 77 -8.56 14.50 3.56
C ARG A 77 -8.78 14.48 2.04
N ALA A 78 -7.70 14.45 1.25
CA ALA A 78 -7.80 14.35 -0.20
C ALA A 78 -8.40 13.01 -0.66
N ARG A 79 -8.07 11.88 -0.01
CA ARG A 79 -8.67 10.57 -0.31
C ARG A 79 -10.16 10.56 -0.02
N LYS A 80 -10.57 11.10 1.14
CA LYS A 80 -11.98 11.21 1.52
C LYS A 80 -12.79 12.10 0.57
N LEU A 81 -12.23 13.24 0.18
CA LEU A 81 -12.86 14.08 -0.84
C LEU A 81 -12.98 13.35 -2.19
N ALA A 82 -11.99 12.55 -2.57
CA ALA A 82 -12.08 11.74 -3.79
C ALA A 82 -13.22 10.72 -3.72
N ALA A 83 -13.38 10.03 -2.58
CA ALA A 83 -14.50 9.10 -2.37
C ALA A 83 -15.87 9.82 -2.46
N ILE A 84 -16.01 10.99 -1.82
CA ILE A 84 -17.23 11.81 -1.89
C ILE A 84 -17.51 12.27 -3.32
N ARG A 85 -16.49 12.68 -4.09
CA ARG A 85 -16.65 13.08 -5.48
C ARG A 85 -17.16 11.95 -6.37
N GLU A 86 -16.59 10.76 -6.24
CA GLU A 86 -17.01 9.60 -7.03
C GLU A 86 -18.44 9.17 -6.65
N TYR A 87 -18.80 9.23 -5.36
CA TYR A 87 -20.16 9.00 -4.92
C TYR A 87 -21.13 10.04 -5.47
N CYS A 88 -20.81 11.34 -5.41
CA CYS A 88 -21.67 12.38 -5.99
C CYS A 88 -21.82 12.25 -7.51
N LYS A 89 -20.79 11.83 -8.23
CA LYS A 89 -20.89 11.52 -9.65
C LYS A 89 -21.87 10.35 -9.92
N PHE A 90 -21.79 9.30 -9.12
CA PHE A 90 -22.76 8.20 -9.19
C PHE A 90 -24.19 8.71 -8.96
N MET A 91 -24.43 9.53 -7.94
CA MET A 91 -25.73 10.11 -7.63
C MET A 91 -26.27 10.96 -8.80
N VAL A 92 -25.41 11.68 -9.52
CA VAL A 92 -25.80 12.43 -10.72
C VAL A 92 -26.17 11.48 -11.86
N LEU A 93 -25.42 10.42 -12.08
CA LEU A 93 -25.73 9.42 -13.11
C LEU A 93 -27.05 8.71 -12.86
N GLU A 94 -27.35 8.40 -11.58
CA GLU A 94 -28.63 7.82 -11.16
C GLU A 94 -29.79 8.85 -11.09
N LYS A 95 -29.54 10.10 -11.50
CA LYS A 95 -30.52 11.21 -11.46
C LYS A 95 -31.06 11.54 -10.06
N LEU A 96 -30.30 11.17 -9.02
CA LEU A 96 -30.61 11.49 -7.62
C LEU A 96 -30.06 12.87 -7.21
N LEU A 97 -29.15 13.43 -8.00
CA LEU A 97 -28.63 14.79 -7.90
C LEU A 97 -28.66 15.46 -9.28
N ALA A 98 -29.06 16.74 -9.35
CA ALA A 98 -29.01 17.53 -10.58
C ALA A 98 -27.55 17.85 -10.99
N SER A 99 -26.66 18.08 -10.01
CA SER A 99 -25.24 18.36 -10.23
C SER A 99 -24.42 17.94 -9.01
N SER A 100 -23.13 17.69 -9.20
CA SER A 100 -22.27 17.26 -8.10
C SER A 100 -21.86 18.42 -7.18
N PRO A 101 -22.24 18.43 -5.89
CA PRO A 101 -21.82 19.45 -4.94
C PRO A 101 -20.30 19.40 -4.65
N ALA A 102 -19.63 18.30 -4.99
CA ALA A 102 -18.20 18.13 -4.79
C ALA A 102 -17.33 18.58 -5.99
N ALA A 103 -17.94 18.97 -7.13
CA ALA A 103 -17.22 19.21 -8.39
C ALA A 103 -16.09 20.23 -8.26
N ASN A 104 -16.37 21.39 -7.67
CA ASN A 104 -15.48 22.55 -7.62
C ASN A 104 -14.82 22.78 -6.24
N ILE A 105 -14.69 21.73 -5.42
CA ILE A 105 -13.97 21.83 -4.15
C ILE A 105 -12.47 21.57 -4.42
N ALA A 106 -11.61 22.50 -4.00
CA ALA A 106 -10.17 22.31 -4.17
C ALA A 106 -9.65 21.10 -3.38
N MET A 107 -8.76 20.32 -3.98
CA MET A 107 -8.14 19.21 -3.27
C MET A 107 -7.24 19.71 -2.15
N PRO A 108 -7.34 19.16 -0.93
CA PRO A 108 -6.41 19.45 0.16
C PRO A 108 -4.97 19.28 -0.28
N LYS A 109 -4.09 20.22 0.10
CA LYS A 109 -2.65 20.11 -0.18
C LYS A 109 -2.10 18.85 0.50
N LYS A 110 -1.36 18.06 -0.27
CA LYS A 110 -0.68 16.86 0.25
C LYS A 110 0.71 17.27 0.71
N GLU A 111 0.98 17.08 1.99
CA GLU A 111 2.35 17.19 2.49
C GLU A 111 3.20 16.09 1.84
N ARG A 112 4.34 16.48 1.28
CA ARG A 112 5.33 15.51 0.76
C ARG A 112 6.11 14.95 1.95
N LYS A 113 5.67 13.81 2.47
CA LYS A 113 6.50 13.09 3.45
C LYS A 113 7.76 12.60 2.77
N GLN A 114 8.90 12.84 3.42
CA GLN A 114 10.18 12.30 2.97
C GLN A 114 10.11 10.76 2.97
N ARG A 115 10.57 10.15 1.89
CA ARG A 115 10.55 8.68 1.77
C ARG A 115 11.61 8.09 2.69
N VAL A 116 11.19 7.19 3.56
CA VAL A 116 12.10 6.47 4.44
C VAL A 116 12.72 5.30 3.67
N PHE A 117 14.04 5.21 3.70
CA PHE A 117 14.79 4.04 3.26
C PHE A 117 15.88 3.69 4.28
N LEU A 118 16.37 2.45 4.25
CA LEU A 118 17.41 1.99 5.16
C LEU A 118 18.79 2.31 4.59
N ARG A 119 19.71 2.73 5.47
CA ARG A 119 21.13 2.79 5.17
C ARG A 119 21.73 1.38 5.09
N VAL A 120 22.94 1.26 4.53
CA VAL A 120 23.61 -0.05 4.40
C VAL A 120 23.78 -0.74 5.75
N ASP A 121 24.22 -0.01 6.77
CA ASP A 121 24.40 -0.55 8.11
C ASP A 121 23.09 -1.00 8.75
N GLU A 122 22.01 -0.23 8.59
CA GLU A 122 20.66 -0.62 9.07
C GLU A 122 20.12 -1.83 8.33
N TYR A 123 20.29 -1.86 7.00
CA TYR A 123 19.96 -3.00 6.17
C TYR A 123 20.67 -4.29 6.65
N MET A 124 21.97 -4.19 6.91
CA MET A 124 22.74 -5.35 7.40
C MET A 124 22.33 -5.77 8.81
N ARG A 125 22.10 -4.82 9.72
CA ARG A 125 21.61 -5.12 11.07
C ARG A 125 20.23 -5.80 11.04
N LEU A 126 19.32 -5.33 10.16
CA LEU A 126 18.00 -5.93 9.99
C LEU A 126 18.09 -7.41 9.56
N LEU A 127 18.94 -7.70 8.57
CA LEU A 127 19.15 -9.06 8.10
C LEU A 127 19.84 -9.95 9.14
N ASN A 128 20.86 -9.43 9.83
CA ASN A 128 21.55 -10.18 10.87
C ASN A 128 20.60 -10.53 12.03
N ALA A 129 19.71 -9.63 12.41
CA ALA A 129 18.70 -9.91 13.44
C ALA A 129 17.76 -11.06 13.04
N ALA A 130 17.50 -11.26 11.75
CA ALA A 130 16.63 -12.32 11.24
C ALA A 130 17.37 -13.64 10.89
N ALA A 131 18.70 -13.68 10.97
CA ALA A 131 19.52 -14.81 10.47
C ALA A 131 19.18 -16.16 11.14
N GLY A 132 18.67 -16.15 12.37
CA GLY A 132 18.24 -17.34 13.10
C GLY A 132 16.89 -17.94 12.67
N ASN A 133 16.15 -17.29 11.75
CA ASN A 133 14.86 -17.76 11.26
C ASN A 133 14.84 -17.73 9.72
N SER A 134 14.93 -18.89 9.09
CA SER A 134 15.05 -19.00 7.63
C SER A 134 13.87 -18.39 6.87
N ARG A 135 12.63 -18.52 7.38
CA ARG A 135 11.44 -17.93 6.79
C ARG A 135 11.52 -16.39 6.80
N ASP A 136 11.72 -15.83 8.00
CA ASP A 136 11.69 -14.38 8.20
C ASP A 136 12.89 -13.72 7.47
N TYR A 137 14.04 -14.39 7.45
CA TYR A 137 15.22 -13.97 6.69
C TYR A 137 14.94 -13.93 5.18
N ALA A 138 14.29 -14.99 4.63
CA ALA A 138 13.92 -15.04 3.22
C ALA A 138 12.92 -13.91 2.85
N ILE A 139 11.93 -13.62 3.70
CA ILE A 139 10.99 -12.52 3.53
C ILE A 139 11.74 -11.19 3.41
N LEU A 140 12.66 -10.89 4.33
CA LEU A 140 13.42 -9.64 4.32
C LEU A 140 14.37 -9.57 3.12
N GLN A 141 15.01 -10.65 2.73
CA GLN A 141 15.85 -10.72 1.53
C GLN A 141 15.04 -10.43 0.27
N LEU A 142 13.84 -10.99 0.14
CA LEU A 142 12.96 -10.70 -1.00
C LEU A 142 12.58 -9.23 -1.08
N PHE A 143 12.15 -8.61 0.02
CA PHE A 143 11.84 -7.18 0.02
C PHE A 143 13.02 -6.34 -0.43
N LEU A 144 14.20 -6.62 0.10
CA LEU A 144 15.39 -5.79 -0.08
C LEU A 144 16.06 -5.99 -1.44
N GLN A 145 15.88 -7.14 -2.08
CA GLN A 145 16.51 -7.42 -3.37
C GLN A 145 15.57 -7.28 -4.56
N THR A 146 14.27 -7.54 -4.38
CA THR A 146 13.31 -7.52 -5.48
C THR A 146 12.34 -6.33 -5.38
N GLY A 147 12.21 -5.73 -4.21
CA GLY A 147 11.23 -4.67 -3.97
C GLY A 147 9.78 -5.13 -4.14
N ILE A 148 9.48 -6.41 -3.95
CA ILE A 148 8.13 -6.99 -4.01
C ILE A 148 7.17 -6.22 -3.08
N ARG A 149 5.89 -6.10 -3.45
CA ARG A 149 4.86 -5.54 -2.55
C ARG A 149 4.46 -6.58 -1.51
N VAL A 150 4.00 -6.12 -0.35
CA VAL A 150 3.61 -7.04 0.73
C VAL A 150 2.47 -7.96 0.30
N GLU A 151 1.48 -7.46 -0.42
CA GLU A 151 0.38 -8.25 -0.96
C GLU A 151 0.86 -9.25 -2.03
N GLU A 152 1.83 -8.87 -2.87
CA GLU A 152 2.44 -9.78 -3.85
C GLU A 152 3.21 -10.90 -3.15
N LEU A 153 3.93 -10.57 -2.07
CA LEU A 153 4.70 -11.55 -1.28
C LEU A 153 3.77 -12.55 -0.56
N THR A 154 2.68 -12.06 0.04
CA THR A 154 1.73 -12.94 0.74
C THR A 154 0.94 -13.84 -0.19
N ASN A 155 0.69 -13.41 -1.42
CA ASN A 155 -0.02 -14.18 -2.45
C ASN A 155 0.90 -15.08 -3.29
N LEU A 156 2.23 -15.04 -3.06
CA LEU A 156 3.18 -15.85 -3.80
C LEU A 156 2.99 -17.33 -3.46
N THR A 157 2.85 -18.16 -4.47
CA THR A 157 2.71 -19.63 -4.32
C THR A 157 3.99 -20.36 -4.69
N ILE A 158 4.10 -21.62 -4.28
CA ILE A 158 5.27 -22.48 -4.62
C ILE A 158 5.42 -22.63 -6.14
N ASN A 159 4.31 -22.64 -6.88
CA ASN A 159 4.32 -22.76 -8.34
C ASN A 159 4.81 -21.49 -9.06
N ASP A 160 4.86 -20.35 -8.36
CA ASP A 160 5.36 -19.09 -8.91
C ASP A 160 6.90 -18.99 -8.84
N ILE A 161 7.58 -19.96 -8.23
CA ILE A 161 9.03 -19.91 -8.00
C ILE A 161 9.72 -21.08 -8.69
N ASP A 162 10.64 -20.77 -9.57
CA ASP A 162 11.60 -21.72 -10.12
C ASP A 162 13.00 -21.38 -9.57
N LEU A 163 13.45 -22.14 -8.57
CA LEU A 163 14.76 -21.92 -7.95
C LEU A 163 15.92 -22.37 -8.83
N ASP A 164 15.70 -23.26 -9.79
CA ASP A 164 16.74 -23.75 -10.68
C ASP A 164 16.96 -22.80 -11.85
N ALA A 165 15.88 -22.31 -12.43
CA ALA A 165 15.94 -21.20 -13.40
C ALA A 165 16.24 -19.85 -12.74
N GLY A 166 16.09 -19.73 -11.40
CA GLY A 166 16.27 -18.48 -10.67
C GLY A 166 15.22 -17.43 -11.00
N THR A 167 13.98 -17.86 -11.26
CA THR A 167 12.89 -16.96 -11.65
C THR A 167 11.74 -16.97 -10.66
N MET A 168 11.02 -15.87 -10.58
CA MET A 168 9.79 -15.73 -9.80
C MET A 168 8.74 -14.99 -10.63
N LEU A 169 7.55 -15.56 -10.73
CA LEU A 169 6.39 -14.94 -11.39
C LEU A 169 5.60 -14.15 -10.33
N ILE A 170 5.47 -12.86 -10.52
CA ILE A 170 4.73 -11.99 -9.61
C ILE A 170 3.41 -11.56 -10.24
N ASN A 171 2.31 -11.89 -9.58
CA ASN A 171 0.98 -11.46 -9.94
C ASN A 171 0.70 -10.08 -9.33
N GLY A 172 0.63 -9.05 -10.15
CA GLY A 172 0.40 -7.67 -9.73
C GLY A 172 -1.07 -7.25 -9.87
N LYS A 173 -1.34 -5.98 -9.55
CA LYS A 173 -2.67 -5.39 -9.66
C LYS A 173 -3.20 -5.46 -11.10
N GLY A 174 -4.49 -5.80 -11.25
CA GLY A 174 -5.15 -5.89 -12.57
C GLY A 174 -4.72 -7.10 -13.38
N ASN A 175 -4.36 -8.20 -12.73
CA ASN A 175 -3.90 -9.45 -13.35
C ASN A 175 -2.66 -9.28 -14.25
N LYS A 176 -1.86 -8.24 -14.01
CA LYS A 176 -0.58 -8.03 -14.72
C LYS A 176 0.49 -8.89 -14.07
N GLN A 177 1.10 -9.75 -14.86
CA GLN A 177 2.20 -10.59 -14.41
C GLN A 177 3.54 -9.98 -14.81
N ARG A 178 4.56 -10.20 -13.96
CA ARG A 178 5.96 -9.91 -14.30
C ARG A 178 6.86 -10.99 -13.75
N THR A 179 7.86 -11.37 -14.53
CA THR A 179 8.94 -12.23 -14.06
C THR A 179 10.03 -11.37 -13.44
N ILE A 180 10.49 -11.75 -12.26
CA ILE A 180 11.66 -11.16 -11.62
C ILE A 180 12.73 -12.22 -11.43
N TYR A 181 13.98 -11.76 -11.39
CA TYR A 181 15.18 -12.59 -11.20
C TYR A 181 15.81 -12.20 -9.86
N PRO A 182 15.49 -12.91 -8.75
CA PRO A 182 16.10 -12.64 -7.46
C PRO A 182 17.61 -12.84 -7.52
N GLU A 183 18.37 -11.97 -6.88
CA GLU A 183 19.82 -12.13 -6.78
C GLU A 183 20.17 -13.36 -5.94
N LYS A 184 21.39 -13.86 -6.09
CA LYS A 184 21.90 -15.11 -5.45
C LYS A 184 21.56 -15.22 -3.96
N LYS A 185 21.66 -14.11 -3.19
CA LYS A 185 21.37 -14.12 -1.75
C LYS A 185 19.88 -14.38 -1.45
N ALA A 186 18.95 -13.82 -2.24
CA ALA A 186 17.52 -14.09 -2.07
C ALA A 186 17.17 -15.52 -2.46
N THR A 187 17.74 -16.04 -3.56
CA THR A 187 17.56 -17.44 -3.99
C THR A 187 18.09 -18.42 -2.95
N GLN A 188 19.27 -18.16 -2.38
CA GLN A 188 19.84 -18.97 -1.30
C GLN A 188 18.96 -18.95 -0.04
N ALA A 189 18.44 -17.77 0.34
CA ALA A 189 17.54 -17.65 1.48
C ALA A 189 16.23 -18.44 1.27
N LEU A 190 15.69 -18.40 0.06
CA LEU A 190 14.50 -19.20 -0.30
C LEU A 190 14.80 -20.70 -0.24
N ARG A 191 15.93 -21.16 -0.79
CA ARG A 191 16.35 -22.57 -0.70
C ARG A 191 16.48 -23.03 0.76
N ALA A 192 17.11 -22.20 1.62
CA ALA A 192 17.23 -22.49 3.04
C ALA A 192 15.88 -22.56 3.75
N TYR A 193 14.95 -21.67 3.40
CA TYR A 193 13.60 -21.72 3.93
C TYR A 193 12.84 -22.98 3.43
N PHE A 194 12.86 -23.27 2.14
CA PHE A 194 12.17 -24.45 1.59
C PHE A 194 12.66 -25.77 2.19
N ALA A 195 13.93 -25.88 2.56
CA ALA A 195 14.45 -27.05 3.27
C ALA A 195 13.80 -27.27 4.64
N HIS A 196 13.23 -26.21 5.26
CA HIS A 196 12.60 -26.26 6.59
C HIS A 196 11.11 -25.87 6.55
N ARG A 197 10.56 -25.58 5.36
CA ARG A 197 9.15 -25.24 5.23
C ARG A 197 8.27 -26.44 5.63
N PRO A 198 7.28 -26.25 6.51
CA PRO A 198 6.35 -27.33 6.85
C PRO A 198 5.66 -27.90 5.60
N ARG A 199 5.38 -29.18 5.64
CA ARG A 199 4.54 -29.83 4.62
C ARG A 199 3.10 -29.40 4.86
N SER A 200 2.53 -28.60 3.97
CA SER A 200 1.17 -28.09 4.07
C SER A 200 0.46 -28.23 2.74
N LEU A 201 -0.86 -28.37 2.79
CA LEU A 201 -1.74 -28.29 1.60
C LEU A 201 -1.86 -26.85 1.08
N ASP A 202 -1.55 -25.87 1.93
CA ASP A 202 -1.53 -24.47 1.52
C ASP A 202 -0.35 -24.20 0.58
N GLN A 203 -0.64 -23.71 -0.60
CA GLN A 203 0.34 -23.47 -1.67
C GLN A 203 1.12 -22.15 -1.50
N HIS A 204 0.76 -21.28 -0.54
CA HIS A 204 1.52 -20.07 -0.31
C HIS A 204 2.98 -20.37 0.08
N VAL A 205 3.90 -19.56 -0.43
CA VAL A 205 5.33 -19.75 -0.13
C VAL A 205 5.57 -19.61 1.37
N PHE A 206 5.09 -18.52 1.97
CA PHE A 206 5.33 -18.21 3.37
C PHE A 206 4.12 -18.60 4.23
N LEU A 207 4.36 -19.47 5.18
CA LEU A 207 3.34 -19.97 6.10
C LEU A 207 3.47 -19.32 7.48
N ASN A 208 2.33 -19.18 8.16
CA ASN A 208 2.28 -18.84 9.57
C ASN A 208 2.52 -20.10 10.44
N TYR A 209 2.42 -19.96 11.76
CA TYR A 209 2.62 -21.08 12.70
C TYR A 209 1.49 -22.12 12.67
N GLN A 210 0.35 -21.80 12.05
CA GLN A 210 -0.77 -22.73 11.81
C GLN A 210 -0.68 -23.40 10.44
N GLU A 211 0.46 -23.27 9.74
CA GLU A 211 0.74 -23.80 8.41
C GLU A 211 -0.20 -23.30 7.31
N ASN A 212 -0.85 -22.14 7.52
CA ASN A 212 -1.63 -21.42 6.52
C ASN A 212 -0.81 -20.26 5.95
N GLY A 213 -1.24 -19.72 4.81
CA GLY A 213 -0.60 -18.56 4.19
C GLY A 213 -0.42 -17.39 5.16
N LEU A 214 0.76 -16.79 5.14
CA LEU A 214 1.11 -15.66 6.00
C LEU A 214 0.34 -14.41 5.56
N SER A 215 -0.41 -13.79 6.49
CA SER A 215 -1.16 -12.58 6.20
C SER A 215 -0.28 -11.33 6.05
N VAL A 216 -0.80 -10.29 5.36
CA VAL A 216 -0.14 -8.98 5.27
C VAL A 216 0.20 -8.43 6.67
N ARG A 217 -0.70 -8.58 7.64
CA ARG A 217 -0.45 -8.15 9.02
C ARG A 217 0.70 -8.93 9.65
N GLY A 218 0.74 -10.25 9.46
CA GLY A 218 1.83 -11.09 9.96
C GLY A 218 3.19 -10.68 9.38
N VAL A 219 3.25 -10.32 8.09
CA VAL A 219 4.49 -9.80 7.48
C VAL A 219 4.88 -8.45 8.09
N MET A 220 3.93 -7.56 8.33
CA MET A 220 4.19 -6.26 8.98
C MET A 220 4.74 -6.45 10.40
N ASP A 221 4.19 -7.40 11.16
CA ASP A 221 4.63 -7.72 12.52
C ASP A 221 6.05 -8.33 12.52
N ILE A 222 6.39 -9.15 11.52
CA ILE A 222 7.77 -9.65 11.30
C ILE A 222 8.74 -8.47 11.06
N VAL A 223 8.41 -7.55 10.17
CA VAL A 223 9.25 -6.39 9.87
C VAL A 223 9.47 -5.53 11.11
N GLU A 224 8.42 -5.29 11.90
CA GLU A 224 8.50 -4.51 13.13
C GLU A 224 9.33 -5.20 14.23
N LYS A 225 9.15 -6.53 14.39
CA LYS A 225 9.97 -7.36 15.29
C LYS A 225 11.45 -7.18 15.00
N TYR A 226 11.87 -7.37 13.75
CA TYR A 226 13.28 -7.29 13.39
C TYR A 226 13.81 -5.87 13.33
N ARG A 227 12.96 -4.86 13.05
CA ARG A 227 13.30 -3.46 13.22
C ARG A 227 13.74 -3.18 14.67
N SER A 228 12.94 -3.64 15.61
CA SER A 228 13.21 -3.46 17.06
C SER A 228 14.47 -4.21 17.49
N GLN A 229 14.62 -5.48 17.10
CA GLN A 229 15.78 -6.31 17.43
C GLN A 229 17.09 -5.76 16.84
N ALA A 230 17.01 -5.16 15.65
CA ALA A 230 18.16 -4.52 15.00
C ALA A 230 18.52 -3.15 15.61
N GLY A 231 17.78 -2.66 16.60
CA GLY A 231 18.00 -1.33 17.21
C GLY A 231 17.79 -0.18 16.23
N ILE A 232 16.89 -0.34 15.24
CA ILE A 232 16.62 0.72 14.28
C ILE A 232 15.49 1.59 14.83
N THR A 233 15.83 2.82 15.24
CA THR A 233 14.89 3.74 15.91
C THR A 233 13.88 4.37 14.96
N LYS A 234 14.28 4.65 13.72
CA LYS A 234 13.36 5.21 12.72
C LYS A 234 12.26 4.21 12.35
N LYS A 235 11.02 4.69 12.29
CA LYS A 235 9.88 3.87 11.84
C LYS A 235 9.93 3.68 10.33
N PHE A 236 9.79 2.43 9.89
CA PHE A 236 9.66 2.07 8.48
C PHE A 236 8.65 0.92 8.30
N SER A 237 8.24 0.69 7.08
CA SER A 237 7.24 -0.33 6.71
C SER A 237 7.78 -1.23 5.60
N CYS A 238 7.04 -2.28 5.23
CA CYS A 238 7.34 -3.09 4.05
C CYS A 238 7.54 -2.22 2.78
N HIS A 239 6.75 -1.14 2.66
CA HIS A 239 6.91 -0.20 1.54
C HIS A 239 8.23 0.58 1.59
N SER A 240 8.74 0.86 2.79
CA SER A 240 10.07 1.47 2.95
C SER A 240 11.21 0.51 2.56
N LEU A 241 11.06 -0.80 2.80
CA LEU A 241 12.01 -1.80 2.31
C LEU A 241 12.05 -1.83 0.77
N ARG A 242 10.89 -1.74 0.13
CA ARG A 242 10.81 -1.58 -1.33
C ARG A 242 11.47 -0.28 -1.80
N HIS A 243 11.30 0.84 -1.09
CA HIS A 243 12.02 2.08 -1.39
C HIS A 243 13.54 1.92 -1.23
N THR A 244 13.96 1.17 -0.21
CA THR A 244 15.37 0.81 0.00
C THR A 244 15.91 0.04 -1.21
N CYS A 245 15.23 -1.02 -1.64
CA CYS A 245 15.60 -1.78 -2.85
C CYS A 245 15.74 -0.86 -4.06
N ALA A 246 14.72 -0.04 -4.34
CA ALA A 246 14.72 0.86 -5.50
C ALA A 246 15.88 1.86 -5.48
N THR A 247 16.17 2.46 -4.32
CA THR A 247 17.26 3.43 -4.16
C THR A 247 18.62 2.75 -4.37
N TYR A 248 18.82 1.54 -3.82
CA TYR A 248 20.07 0.78 -4.02
C TYR A 248 20.26 0.36 -5.47
N LYS A 249 19.22 -0.11 -6.14
CA LYS A 249 19.29 -0.47 -7.57
C LYS A 249 19.62 0.76 -8.41
N ALA A 250 18.98 1.90 -8.13
CA ALA A 250 19.28 3.17 -8.80
C ALA A 250 20.74 3.61 -8.61
N SER A 251 21.29 3.49 -7.39
CA SER A 251 22.70 3.83 -7.11
C SER A 251 23.70 2.90 -7.81
N ARG A 252 23.26 1.71 -8.22
CA ARG A 252 24.03 0.75 -9.03
C ARG A 252 23.81 0.90 -10.53
N GLY A 253 23.19 2.00 -10.98
CA GLY A 253 23.05 2.33 -12.40
C GLY A 253 21.78 1.81 -13.07
N TYR A 254 20.82 1.23 -12.32
CA TYR A 254 19.52 0.86 -12.88
C TYR A 254 18.80 2.11 -13.41
N THR A 255 18.35 2.03 -14.65
CA THR A 255 17.58 3.10 -15.28
C THR A 255 16.14 3.18 -14.72
N PRO A 256 15.40 4.27 -14.95
CA PRO A 256 13.99 4.32 -14.61
C PRO A 256 13.16 3.20 -15.25
N ALA A 257 13.51 2.75 -16.46
CA ALA A 257 12.85 1.66 -17.16
C ALA A 257 13.12 0.30 -16.46
N ASP A 258 14.38 0.04 -16.07
CA ASP A 258 14.75 -1.17 -15.32
C ASP A 258 13.99 -1.24 -13.98
N LEU A 259 13.94 -0.12 -13.26
CA LEU A 259 13.21 -0.02 -12.00
C LEU A 259 11.70 -0.17 -12.21
N GLN A 260 11.15 0.35 -13.29
CA GLN A 260 9.74 0.18 -13.63
C GLN A 260 9.41 -1.28 -13.87
N GLY A 261 10.22 -2.00 -14.64
CA GLY A 261 10.05 -3.43 -14.90
C GLY A 261 10.17 -4.26 -13.62
N LEU A 262 11.24 -4.05 -12.84
CA LEU A 262 11.49 -4.78 -11.59
C LEU A 262 10.35 -4.58 -10.59
N LEU A 263 9.95 -3.34 -10.37
CA LEU A 263 8.99 -2.97 -9.33
C LEU A 263 7.53 -3.09 -9.80
N GLY A 264 7.26 -3.14 -11.10
CA GLY A 264 5.90 -3.12 -11.64
C GLY A 264 5.20 -1.79 -11.34
N HIS A 265 5.85 -0.66 -11.64
CA HIS A 265 5.22 0.65 -11.54
C HIS A 265 4.36 0.92 -12.76
N GLU A 266 3.09 1.27 -12.55
CA GLU A 266 2.16 1.63 -13.63
C GLU A 266 2.61 2.92 -14.35
N ARG A 267 3.24 3.85 -13.61
CA ARG A 267 3.68 5.15 -14.11
C ARG A 267 5.19 5.28 -14.04
N PRO A 268 5.87 5.61 -15.14
CA PRO A 268 7.31 5.80 -15.18
C PRO A 268 7.82 6.85 -14.18
N GLU A 269 7.03 7.92 -13.95
CA GLU A 269 7.39 9.02 -13.04
C GLU A 269 7.71 8.53 -11.63
N THR A 270 7.08 7.42 -11.23
CA THR A 270 7.35 6.81 -9.92
C THR A 270 8.78 6.28 -9.81
N SER A 271 9.37 5.81 -10.90
CA SER A 271 10.73 5.28 -10.96
C SER A 271 11.79 6.37 -11.07
N PHE A 272 11.50 7.49 -11.76
CA PHE A 272 12.41 8.63 -11.88
C PHE A 272 12.85 9.20 -10.53
N ILE A 273 11.98 9.16 -9.53
CA ILE A 273 12.26 9.68 -8.19
C ILE A 273 13.48 8.98 -7.55
N TYR A 274 13.65 7.67 -7.77
CA TYR A 274 14.77 6.91 -7.19
C TYR A 274 16.09 7.24 -7.87
N VAL A 275 16.08 7.46 -9.18
CA VAL A 275 17.27 7.86 -9.93
C VAL A 275 17.75 9.25 -9.51
N HIS A 276 16.80 10.19 -9.28
CA HIS A 276 17.15 11.51 -8.73
C HIS A 276 17.70 11.43 -7.30
N LEU A 277 17.14 10.58 -6.44
CA LEU A 277 17.64 10.36 -5.08
C LEU A 277 19.04 9.76 -5.10
N ALA A 278 19.31 8.81 -5.98
CA ALA A 278 20.61 8.16 -6.10
C ALA A 278 21.70 9.08 -6.67
N ARG A 279 21.33 10.10 -7.46
CA ARG A 279 22.25 11.09 -8.06
C ARG A 279 22.55 12.29 -7.14
N ASP A 280 21.85 12.44 -6.02
CA ASP A 280 22.10 13.49 -5.04
C ASP A 280 22.86 12.92 -3.83
N PRO A 281 24.23 12.99 -3.84
CA PRO A 281 25.06 12.43 -2.76
C PRO A 281 24.74 13.05 -1.40
N ARG A 282 24.26 14.31 -1.35
CA ARG A 282 23.92 15.00 -0.11
C ARG A 282 22.71 14.34 0.54
N LYS A 283 21.68 13.99 -0.23
CA LYS A 283 20.49 13.29 0.30
C LYS A 283 20.77 11.84 0.70
N LEU A 284 21.73 11.19 0.04
CA LEU A 284 22.25 9.90 0.52
C LEU A 284 23.10 10.09 1.81
N MET A 285 23.93 11.13 1.88
CA MET A 285 24.78 11.42 3.03
C MET A 285 24.03 12.00 4.23
N GLU A 286 23.06 12.91 4.05
CA GLU A 286 22.22 13.43 5.15
C GLU A 286 21.45 12.34 5.90
N GLN A 287 21.21 11.20 5.27
CA GLN A 287 20.67 10.01 5.94
C GLN A 287 21.77 9.04 6.42
N THR A 288 23.05 9.33 6.12
CA THR A 288 24.22 8.57 6.61
C THR A 288 25.01 9.31 7.69
N SER A 289 24.70 10.58 7.94
CA SER A 289 25.35 11.37 8.98
C SER A 289 24.48 11.38 10.24
N LEU A 290 24.80 10.51 11.16
CA LEU A 290 24.80 10.71 12.63
C LEU A 290 25.66 9.63 13.25
#